data_0ba3d36a5b91f69c664dc71e9128a50e
#
_entry.id   0ba3d36a5b91f69c664dc71e9128a50e
#
_cell.length_a   1.000
_cell.length_b   1.000
_cell.length_c   1.000
_cell.angle_alpha   90.00
_cell.angle_beta   90.00
_cell.angle_gamma   90.00
#
_symmetry.space_group_name_H-M   'P 1'
#
loop_
_entity.id
_entity.type
_entity.pdbx_description
1 polymer ?
#
loop_
_entity_poly.entity_id
_entity_poly.type
_entity_poly.pdbx_seq_one_letter_code
_entity_poly.pdbx_strand_id
1 'polypeptide(L)'
;MLLSTGRHRRTRTLSIAAAVACAAGAGGVYLGLTTGGARAAATTVTVSTTAQLEAAVKNAGAGTTIQVRGGTYHPTATLKSTANGTSSARITLRAHQGEKVRIDGSRLPAGSWLVALHGDYWTVQDLTFADSPAQGFVATSSVGGIFRNLVTTGNGDSGFTLRGDGTIGNLVQNLDSHGNHDPAGHGQNADGIAVKFGSGTGNRITGARLYHNSDDGLDLWQFSSPVTIEHSWAFGNGENRWNDTAFEGNGNGFELGGGGASVAHVVHDNAAWDNTLHGFTENSNTGAIALNRNTAYANARSGFSFATGTARLGRNLAVSDKGGHAELGSSTVSAGNNWDSGVATPPFRSTDAKSAYGAREADGSLPATTFLTTGSTTIGSTMD
;
A
#
# COMPACT_ATOMS: atom_id res chain seq x y z
N MET A 1 -29.60 14.03 30.53
CA MET A 1 -29.13 15.03 29.54
C MET A 1 -28.85 14.25 28.26
N LEU A 2 -29.83 14.31 27.33
CA LEU A 2 -29.87 13.46 26.12
C LEU A 2 -28.97 14.08 25.04
N LEU A 3 -28.00 13.30 24.53
CA LEU A 3 -27.22 13.67 23.34
C LEU A 3 -27.77 12.90 22.12
N SER A 4 -28.32 13.67 21.21
CA SER A 4 -28.88 13.27 19.93
C SER A 4 -27.76 12.85 18.96
N THR A 5 -27.84 11.60 18.45
CA THR A 5 -27.00 11.11 17.36
C THR A 5 -27.65 11.44 16.03
N GLY A 6 -27.14 12.43 15.33
CA GLY A 6 -27.55 12.79 13.97
C GLY A 6 -26.93 11.82 12.93
N ARG A 7 -27.74 10.89 12.41
CA ARG A 7 -27.39 10.11 11.22
C ARG A 7 -27.61 10.95 9.98
N HIS A 8 -26.55 11.34 9.30
CA HIS A 8 -26.63 11.87 7.94
C HIS A 8 -26.83 10.72 6.93
N ARG A 9 -28.07 10.53 6.51
CA ARG A 9 -28.38 9.74 5.31
C ARG A 9 -28.05 10.56 4.07
N ARG A 10 -27.08 10.13 3.28
CA ARG A 10 -26.87 10.66 1.93
C ARG A 10 -27.98 10.10 1.01
N THR A 11 -28.91 10.95 0.63
CA THR A 11 -29.91 10.68 -0.41
C THR A 11 -29.24 10.70 -1.77
N ARG A 12 -29.27 9.59 -2.48
CA ARG A 12 -28.89 9.53 -3.89
C ARG A 12 -30.07 10.07 -4.70
N THR A 13 -29.89 11.20 -5.34
CA THR A 13 -30.84 11.75 -6.29
C THR A 13 -30.72 11.01 -7.62
N LEU A 14 -31.67 10.18 -7.94
CA LEU A 14 -31.88 9.64 -9.31
C LEU A 14 -32.55 10.74 -10.14
N SER A 15 -31.87 11.25 -11.14
CA SER A 15 -32.47 12.11 -12.15
C SER A 15 -33.21 11.25 -13.16
N ILE A 16 -34.55 11.24 -13.10
CA ILE A 16 -35.39 10.62 -14.09
C ILE A 16 -35.68 11.69 -15.16
N ALA A 17 -35.16 11.50 -16.38
CA ALA A 17 -35.54 12.32 -17.52
C ALA A 17 -36.90 11.80 -18.07
N ALA A 18 -37.93 12.65 -18.03
CA ALA A 18 -39.21 12.36 -18.56
C ALA A 18 -39.20 12.41 -20.10
N ALA A 19 -39.63 11.33 -20.76
CA ALA A 19 -39.88 11.30 -22.21
C ALA A 19 -41.28 11.73 -22.50
N VAL A 20 -41.44 12.76 -23.32
CA VAL A 20 -42.72 13.17 -23.89
C VAL A 20 -43.03 12.29 -25.11
N ALA A 21 -44.10 11.52 -25.06
CA ALA A 21 -44.60 10.74 -26.19
C ALA A 21 -45.60 11.57 -26.97
N CYS A 22 -45.32 11.88 -28.23
CA CYS A 22 -46.33 12.29 -29.24
C CYS A 22 -46.67 11.08 -30.07
N ALA A 23 -47.94 10.64 -30.01
CA ALA A 23 -48.46 9.57 -30.86
C ALA A 23 -49.03 10.16 -32.14
N ALA A 24 -48.58 9.69 -33.31
CA ALA A 24 -49.33 9.71 -34.57
C ALA A 24 -48.78 8.65 -35.52
N GLY A 25 -49.63 7.68 -35.83
CA GLY A 25 -49.88 6.93 -37.05
C GLY A 25 -48.75 6.16 -37.76
N ALA A 26 -48.90 4.81 -37.71
CA ALA A 26 -48.58 3.80 -38.72
C ALA A 26 -47.19 3.80 -39.40
N GLY A 27 -46.41 2.79 -39.05
CA GLY A 27 -45.17 2.41 -39.76
C GLY A 27 -44.03 2.15 -38.79
N GLY A 28 -44.00 0.98 -38.13
CA GLY A 28 -43.05 0.70 -37.10
C GLY A 28 -41.59 0.49 -37.62
N VAL A 29 -40.73 1.44 -37.36
CA VAL A 29 -39.29 1.22 -37.28
C VAL A 29 -38.89 1.42 -35.80
N TYR A 30 -38.63 0.34 -35.08
CA TYR A 30 -38.05 0.39 -33.75
C TYR A 30 -36.60 0.84 -33.85
N LEU A 31 -36.34 2.13 -33.75
CA LEU A 31 -35.04 2.66 -33.45
C LEU A 31 -34.83 2.48 -31.94
N GLY A 32 -34.12 1.41 -31.57
CA GLY A 32 -33.60 1.26 -30.23
C GLY A 32 -32.60 2.38 -29.92
N LEU A 33 -33.05 3.42 -29.20
CA LEU A 33 -32.16 4.41 -28.59
C LEU A 33 -31.39 3.69 -27.52
N THR A 34 -30.22 3.16 -27.88
CA THR A 34 -29.17 2.87 -26.92
C THR A 34 -28.72 4.23 -26.36
N THR A 35 -29.11 4.53 -25.13
CA THR A 35 -28.50 5.60 -24.37
C THR A 35 -27.05 5.21 -24.09
N GLY A 36 -26.19 5.35 -25.07
CA GLY A 36 -24.73 5.33 -24.89
C GLY A 36 -24.41 6.53 -24.02
N GLY A 37 -24.18 6.30 -22.73
CA GLY A 37 -23.63 7.33 -21.85
C GLY A 37 -22.42 7.95 -22.55
N ALA A 38 -22.42 9.26 -22.75
CA ALA A 38 -21.31 9.96 -23.37
C ALA A 38 -20.04 9.63 -22.59
N ARG A 39 -19.13 8.87 -23.21
CA ARG A 39 -17.83 8.58 -22.63
C ARG A 39 -17.11 9.91 -22.48
N ALA A 40 -16.70 10.27 -21.26
CA ALA A 40 -15.92 11.48 -21.04
C ALA A 40 -14.73 11.46 -22.02
N ALA A 41 -14.57 12.54 -22.77
CA ALA A 41 -13.47 12.64 -23.73
C ALA A 41 -12.14 12.53 -22.98
N ALA A 42 -11.26 11.65 -23.43
CA ALA A 42 -9.93 11.50 -22.83
C ALA A 42 -9.14 12.78 -23.08
N THR A 43 -8.73 13.47 -22.01
CA THR A 43 -7.95 14.71 -22.09
C THR A 43 -6.55 14.44 -21.54
N THR A 44 -5.52 14.78 -22.34
CA THR A 44 -4.14 14.69 -21.88
C THR A 44 -3.59 16.09 -21.64
N VAL A 45 -3.02 16.31 -20.44
CA VAL A 45 -2.37 17.55 -20.03
C VAL A 45 -0.91 17.22 -19.71
N THR A 46 0.02 17.87 -20.41
CA THR A 46 1.47 17.75 -20.10
C THR A 46 1.90 18.92 -19.24
N VAL A 47 2.58 18.65 -18.12
CA VAL A 47 3.04 19.65 -17.16
C VAL A 47 4.57 19.58 -17.01
N SER A 48 5.21 20.75 -16.87
CA SER A 48 6.66 20.88 -16.74
C SER A 48 7.09 21.85 -15.62
N THR A 49 6.13 22.42 -14.89
CA THR A 49 6.38 23.28 -13.72
C THR A 49 5.52 22.86 -12.54
N THR A 50 5.94 23.21 -11.32
CA THR A 50 5.16 22.94 -10.09
C THR A 50 3.75 23.55 -10.19
N ALA A 51 3.62 24.81 -10.59
CA ALA A 51 2.32 25.46 -10.71
C ALA A 51 1.38 24.77 -11.71
N GLN A 52 1.92 24.27 -12.83
CA GLN A 52 1.12 23.47 -13.78
C GLN A 52 0.68 22.13 -13.19
N LEU A 53 1.56 21.45 -12.42
CA LEU A 53 1.22 20.20 -11.75
C LEU A 53 0.12 20.41 -10.73
N GLU A 54 0.24 21.42 -9.85
CA GLU A 54 -0.76 21.78 -8.84
C GLU A 54 -2.12 22.08 -9.49
N ALA A 55 -2.12 22.90 -10.56
CA ALA A 55 -3.34 23.22 -11.29
C ALA A 55 -3.96 22.00 -11.97
N ALA A 56 -3.15 21.12 -12.58
CA ALA A 56 -3.62 19.91 -13.26
C ALA A 56 -4.23 18.90 -12.29
N VAL A 57 -3.61 18.67 -11.11
CA VAL A 57 -4.13 17.77 -10.07
C VAL A 57 -5.44 18.32 -9.48
N LYS A 58 -5.50 19.63 -9.22
CA LYS A 58 -6.70 20.29 -8.68
C LYS A 58 -7.89 20.24 -9.64
N ASN A 59 -7.64 20.40 -10.94
CA ASN A 59 -8.68 20.50 -11.96
C ASN A 59 -8.93 19.20 -12.74
N ALA A 60 -8.31 18.09 -12.33
CA ALA A 60 -8.50 16.79 -12.96
C ALA A 60 -9.96 16.34 -12.90
N GLY A 61 -10.43 15.67 -13.94
CA GLY A 61 -11.74 15.05 -14.00
C GLY A 61 -11.67 13.67 -14.66
N ALA A 62 -12.78 12.96 -14.70
CA ALA A 62 -12.87 11.63 -15.30
C ALA A 62 -12.28 11.62 -16.73
N GLY A 63 -11.37 10.69 -17.00
CA GLY A 63 -10.67 10.55 -18.29
C GLY A 63 -9.47 11.47 -18.48
N THR A 64 -9.12 12.30 -17.48
CA THR A 64 -7.92 13.15 -17.56
C THR A 64 -6.65 12.33 -17.35
N THR A 65 -5.66 12.54 -18.23
CA THR A 65 -4.28 12.06 -18.07
C THR A 65 -3.34 13.24 -17.87
N ILE A 66 -2.70 13.32 -16.71
CA ILE A 66 -1.66 14.30 -16.38
C ILE A 66 -0.31 13.64 -16.64
N GLN A 67 0.44 14.12 -17.62
CA GLN A 67 1.80 13.68 -17.94
C GLN A 67 2.81 14.68 -17.38
N VAL A 68 3.61 14.24 -16.42
CA VAL A 68 4.60 15.09 -15.75
C VAL A 68 5.95 14.91 -16.43
N ARG A 69 6.54 16.00 -16.94
CA ARG A 69 7.88 15.99 -17.54
C ARG A 69 8.95 15.73 -16.46
N GLY A 70 10.06 15.19 -16.89
CA GLY A 70 11.20 14.90 -16.01
C GLY A 70 11.72 16.14 -15.29
N GLY A 71 12.06 15.95 -14.02
CA GLY A 71 12.55 17.01 -13.15
C GLY A 71 12.06 16.90 -11.72
N THR A 72 12.42 17.88 -10.90
CA THR A 72 11.98 17.99 -9.50
C THR A 72 10.95 19.10 -9.35
N TYR A 73 9.84 18.78 -8.74
CA TYR A 73 8.71 19.68 -8.49
C TYR A 73 8.62 19.95 -6.99
N HIS A 74 8.58 21.19 -6.58
CA HIS A 74 8.52 21.61 -5.19
C HIS A 74 7.20 22.32 -4.88
N PRO A 75 6.13 21.57 -4.56
CA PRO A 75 4.88 22.18 -4.12
C PRO A 75 5.08 22.91 -2.78
N THR A 76 4.37 24.02 -2.61
CA THR A 76 4.34 24.80 -1.37
C THR A 76 3.05 24.58 -0.56
N ALA A 77 2.16 23.75 -1.08
CA ALA A 77 0.96 23.27 -0.42
C ALA A 77 0.70 21.81 -0.85
N THR A 78 -0.03 21.06 -0.03
CA THR A 78 -0.42 19.68 -0.32
C THR A 78 -1.04 19.55 -1.71
N LEU A 79 -0.54 18.65 -2.54
CA LEU A 79 -1.18 18.26 -3.79
C LEU A 79 -2.49 17.52 -3.48
N LYS A 80 -3.62 18.19 -3.58
CA LYS A 80 -4.93 17.68 -3.16
C LYS A 80 -5.89 17.54 -4.33
N SER A 81 -6.60 16.41 -4.39
CA SER A 81 -7.74 16.22 -5.28
C SER A 81 -8.88 15.46 -4.60
N THR A 82 -10.10 15.86 -4.92
CA THR A 82 -11.36 15.18 -4.54
C THR A 82 -12.10 14.67 -5.79
N ALA A 83 -11.47 14.76 -6.95
CA ALA A 83 -12.07 14.38 -8.22
C ALA A 83 -12.16 12.86 -8.35
N ASN A 84 -13.31 12.39 -8.82
CA ASN A 84 -13.56 10.98 -9.12
C ASN A 84 -13.40 10.70 -10.61
N GLY A 85 -12.60 9.69 -10.92
CA GLY A 85 -12.68 8.98 -12.19
C GLY A 85 -13.83 7.97 -12.17
N THR A 86 -13.86 7.11 -13.16
CA THR A 86 -14.71 5.92 -13.21
C THR A 86 -13.87 4.72 -13.64
N SER A 87 -14.39 3.50 -13.51
CA SER A 87 -13.68 2.30 -13.99
C SER A 87 -13.34 2.36 -15.50
N SER A 88 -14.16 3.05 -16.30
CA SER A 88 -13.99 3.21 -17.75
C SER A 88 -13.33 4.55 -18.16
N ALA A 89 -13.21 5.51 -17.23
CA ALA A 89 -12.62 6.83 -17.47
C ALA A 89 -11.80 7.26 -16.23
N ARG A 90 -10.68 6.56 -15.98
CA ARG A 90 -9.79 6.82 -14.85
C ARG A 90 -9.13 8.18 -14.96
N ILE A 91 -8.77 8.76 -13.82
CA ILE A 91 -7.86 9.90 -13.79
C ILE A 91 -6.45 9.34 -13.64
N THR A 92 -5.53 9.76 -14.50
CA THR A 92 -4.15 9.26 -14.49
C THR A 92 -3.18 10.39 -14.21
N LEU A 93 -2.31 10.19 -13.22
CA LEU A 93 -1.13 11.02 -12.95
C LEU A 93 0.11 10.15 -13.15
N ARG A 94 0.96 10.52 -14.12
CA ARG A 94 2.14 9.71 -14.44
C ARG A 94 3.32 10.53 -14.93
N ALA A 95 4.50 9.98 -14.82
CA ALA A 95 5.65 10.52 -15.53
C ALA A 95 5.42 10.48 -17.06
N HIS A 96 5.96 11.45 -17.76
CA HIS A 96 6.10 11.37 -19.22
C HIS A 96 7.04 10.20 -19.54
N GLN A 97 6.76 9.49 -20.61
CA GLN A 97 7.38 8.19 -20.93
C GLN A 97 8.91 8.19 -20.75
N GLY A 98 9.40 7.33 -19.85
CA GLY A 98 10.82 7.14 -19.58
C GLY A 98 11.51 8.26 -18.78
N GLU A 99 10.81 9.34 -18.44
CA GLU A 99 11.37 10.46 -17.69
C GLU A 99 11.31 10.22 -16.18
N LYS A 100 12.33 10.68 -15.45
CA LYS A 100 12.38 10.62 -13.97
C LYS A 100 11.73 11.85 -13.38
N VAL A 101 10.71 11.66 -12.55
CA VAL A 101 9.95 12.72 -11.89
C VAL A 101 10.06 12.55 -10.38
N ARG A 102 10.49 13.62 -9.70
CA ARG A 102 10.50 13.73 -8.24
C ARG A 102 9.55 14.86 -7.82
N ILE A 103 8.61 14.54 -6.97
CA ILE A 103 7.75 15.50 -6.28
C ILE A 103 8.29 15.60 -4.86
N ASP A 104 8.85 16.76 -4.51
CA ASP A 104 9.65 17.01 -3.32
C ASP A 104 8.91 17.94 -2.37
N GLY A 105 8.57 17.43 -1.20
CA GLY A 105 7.77 18.12 -0.17
C GLY A 105 8.57 19.04 0.75
N SER A 106 9.87 19.20 0.55
CA SER A 106 10.74 19.98 1.46
C SER A 106 10.36 21.46 1.63
N ARG A 107 9.48 21.98 0.76
CA ARG A 107 8.95 23.35 0.85
C ARG A 107 7.54 23.43 1.43
N LEU A 108 6.97 22.32 1.84
CA LEU A 108 5.66 22.30 2.49
C LEU A 108 5.74 22.86 3.93
N PRO A 109 4.66 23.46 4.44
CA PRO A 109 4.57 23.78 5.86
C PRO A 109 4.70 22.51 6.73
N ALA A 110 5.27 22.67 7.92
CA ALA A 110 5.42 21.57 8.89
C ALA A 110 4.09 20.84 9.12
N GLY A 111 4.12 19.50 9.22
CA GLY A 111 2.97 18.64 9.41
C GLY A 111 2.05 18.47 8.19
N SER A 112 2.39 19.05 7.03
CA SER A 112 1.62 18.86 5.81
C SER A 112 1.97 17.54 5.12
N TRP A 113 0.97 16.86 4.58
CA TRP A 113 1.16 15.74 3.66
C TRP A 113 1.57 16.24 2.27
N LEU A 114 2.41 15.51 1.57
CA LEU A 114 2.78 15.89 0.22
C LEU A 114 1.63 15.68 -0.76
N VAL A 115 0.94 14.53 -0.66
CA VAL A 115 -0.25 14.23 -1.49
C VAL A 115 -1.41 13.83 -0.60
N ALA A 116 -2.60 14.40 -0.86
CA ALA A 116 -3.87 14.03 -0.24
C ALA A 116 -4.93 13.74 -1.31
N LEU A 117 -5.11 12.47 -1.62
CA LEU A 117 -6.05 12.01 -2.63
C LEU A 117 -7.33 11.49 -1.97
N HIS A 118 -8.47 12.11 -2.27
CA HIS A 118 -9.78 11.74 -1.75
C HIS A 118 -10.75 11.28 -2.87
N GLY A 119 -10.22 10.98 -4.04
CA GLY A 119 -11.00 10.62 -5.22
C GLY A 119 -10.88 9.14 -5.59
N ASP A 120 -11.88 8.68 -6.35
CA ASP A 120 -11.98 7.31 -6.84
C ASP A 120 -11.33 7.13 -8.22
N TYR A 121 -10.93 5.89 -8.52
CA TYR A 121 -10.42 5.46 -9.83
C TYR A 121 -9.26 6.30 -10.36
N TRP A 122 -8.35 6.69 -9.49
CA TRP A 122 -7.08 7.26 -9.89
C TRP A 122 -6.09 6.15 -10.28
N THR A 123 -5.25 6.46 -11.27
CA THR A 123 -4.01 5.73 -11.55
C THR A 123 -2.86 6.68 -11.33
N VAL A 124 -1.97 6.37 -10.38
CA VAL A 124 -0.74 7.12 -10.12
C VAL A 124 0.43 6.20 -10.38
N GLN A 125 1.35 6.60 -11.28
CA GLN A 125 2.43 5.69 -11.67
C GLN A 125 3.73 6.39 -12.08
N ASP A 126 4.85 5.68 -11.88
CA ASP A 126 6.19 6.05 -12.35
C ASP A 126 6.69 7.38 -11.75
N LEU A 127 6.36 7.65 -10.47
CA LEU A 127 6.67 8.90 -9.77
C LEU A 127 7.40 8.63 -8.44
N THR A 128 8.25 9.58 -8.05
CA THR A 128 8.84 9.64 -6.71
C THR A 128 8.19 10.74 -5.89
N PHE A 129 7.75 10.42 -4.66
CA PHE A 129 7.24 11.35 -3.64
C PHE A 129 8.20 11.35 -2.47
N ALA A 130 8.79 12.51 -2.17
CA ALA A 130 9.88 12.55 -1.22
C ALA A 130 9.89 13.81 -0.35
N ASP A 131 10.59 13.69 0.79
CA ASP A 131 10.91 14.80 1.69
C ASP A 131 9.68 15.59 2.15
N SER A 132 8.54 14.92 2.30
CA SER A 132 7.35 15.49 2.94
C SER A 132 7.61 15.73 4.43
N PRO A 133 7.17 16.85 5.03
CA PRO A 133 7.29 17.04 6.48
C PRO A 133 6.36 16.15 7.32
N ALA A 134 5.47 15.40 6.69
CA ALA A 134 4.65 14.33 7.27
C ALA A 134 4.50 13.20 6.24
N GLN A 135 3.30 12.58 6.06
CA GLN A 135 3.10 11.49 5.10
C GLN A 135 3.45 11.89 3.67
N GLY A 136 4.07 10.97 2.93
CA GLY A 136 4.42 11.17 1.52
C GLY A 136 3.19 11.16 0.62
N PHE A 137 2.46 10.06 0.56
CA PHE A 137 1.26 9.89 -0.27
C PHE A 137 0.12 9.32 0.55
N VAL A 138 -1.01 10.01 0.60
CA VAL A 138 -2.20 9.56 1.33
C VAL A 138 -3.40 9.45 0.38
N ALA A 139 -4.00 8.26 0.28
CA ALA A 139 -5.28 8.05 -0.35
C ALA A 139 -6.33 7.75 0.73
N THR A 140 -7.37 8.57 0.81
CA THR A 140 -8.41 8.48 1.84
C THR A 140 -9.74 8.10 1.22
N SER A 141 -10.37 7.02 1.73
CA SER A 141 -11.69 6.53 1.27
C SER A 141 -11.76 6.31 -0.25
N SER A 142 -10.64 5.94 -0.86
CA SER A 142 -10.48 5.77 -2.30
C SER A 142 -11.04 4.42 -2.78
N VAL A 143 -11.74 4.43 -3.88
CA VAL A 143 -12.27 3.21 -4.55
C VAL A 143 -11.52 2.96 -5.85
N GLY A 144 -11.02 1.75 -6.03
CA GLY A 144 -10.41 1.29 -7.28
C GLY A 144 -9.16 2.06 -7.71
N GLY A 145 -8.40 2.63 -6.78
CA GLY A 145 -7.11 3.27 -7.04
C GLY A 145 -6.09 2.26 -7.59
N ILE A 146 -5.21 2.69 -8.49
CA ILE A 146 -4.05 1.93 -8.96
C ILE A 146 -2.81 2.79 -8.72
N PHE A 147 -1.95 2.33 -7.82
CA PHE A 147 -0.71 3.00 -7.41
C PHE A 147 0.44 2.07 -7.76
N ARG A 148 1.18 2.37 -8.83
CA ARG A 148 2.21 1.44 -9.30
C ARG A 148 3.52 2.09 -9.69
N ASN A 149 4.62 1.33 -9.53
CA ASN A 149 5.97 1.78 -9.85
C ASN A 149 6.29 3.12 -9.17
N LEU A 150 5.89 3.28 -7.91
CA LEU A 150 6.12 4.49 -7.13
C LEU A 150 7.33 4.32 -6.23
N VAL A 151 7.95 5.45 -5.91
CA VAL A 151 8.93 5.55 -4.83
C VAL A 151 8.42 6.56 -3.82
N THR A 152 8.45 6.21 -2.51
CA THR A 152 8.20 7.13 -1.41
C THR A 152 9.39 7.10 -0.46
N THR A 153 10.04 8.24 -0.22
CA THR A 153 11.30 8.24 0.53
C THR A 153 11.56 9.54 1.29
N GLY A 154 12.18 9.42 2.47
CA GLY A 154 12.59 10.58 3.26
C GLY A 154 11.42 11.40 3.81
N ASN A 155 10.23 10.82 3.91
CA ASN A 155 9.06 11.52 4.43
C ASN A 155 9.06 11.51 5.96
N GLY A 156 8.46 12.56 6.55
CA GLY A 156 8.39 12.79 8.00
C GLY A 156 7.31 11.97 8.71
N ASP A 157 6.76 10.96 8.08
CA ASP A 157 5.82 9.97 8.56
C ASP A 157 5.74 8.86 7.49
N SER A 158 4.74 7.96 7.50
CA SER A 158 4.63 6.85 6.56
C SER A 158 4.75 7.28 5.09
N GLY A 159 5.50 6.52 4.31
CA GLY A 159 5.75 6.83 2.90
C GLY A 159 4.48 6.80 2.06
N PHE A 160 3.68 5.73 2.18
CA PHE A 160 2.42 5.55 1.45
C PHE A 160 1.30 5.11 2.41
N THR A 161 0.16 5.77 2.34
CA THR A 161 -0.97 5.50 3.24
C THR A 161 -2.28 5.29 2.48
N LEU A 162 -2.98 4.19 2.75
CA LEU A 162 -4.40 4.00 2.49
C LEU A 162 -5.16 4.13 3.80
N ARG A 163 -6.23 4.94 3.86
CA ARG A 163 -6.97 5.13 5.09
C ARG A 163 -8.44 5.50 4.87
N GLY A 164 -9.21 5.39 5.93
CA GLY A 164 -10.62 5.81 5.98
C GLY A 164 -11.59 4.72 5.54
N ASP A 165 -12.83 4.87 5.96
CA ASP A 165 -13.92 3.97 5.59
C ASP A 165 -14.24 4.11 4.09
N GLY A 166 -14.55 2.99 3.44
CA GLY A 166 -14.78 2.97 2.01
C GLY A 166 -13.52 2.91 1.16
N THR A 167 -12.37 2.58 1.74
CA THR A 167 -11.13 2.28 1.01
C THR A 167 -11.25 0.91 0.35
N ILE A 168 -11.69 0.85 -0.90
CA ILE A 168 -12.15 -0.39 -1.57
C ILE A 168 -11.41 -0.64 -2.87
N GLY A 169 -10.92 -1.89 -3.06
CA GLY A 169 -10.43 -2.37 -4.36
C GLY A 169 -9.20 -1.62 -4.89
N ASN A 170 -8.37 -1.09 -4.01
CA ASN A 170 -7.15 -0.39 -4.40
C ASN A 170 -6.01 -1.39 -4.62
N LEU A 171 -5.20 -1.13 -5.64
CA LEU A 171 -3.99 -1.88 -5.95
C LEU A 171 -2.76 -1.01 -5.72
N VAL A 172 -1.89 -1.44 -4.80
CA VAL A 172 -0.52 -0.92 -4.65
C VAL A 172 0.43 -1.95 -5.24
N GLN A 173 1.12 -1.59 -6.32
CA GLN A 173 1.97 -2.50 -7.09
C GLN A 173 3.35 -1.91 -7.30
N ASN A 174 4.40 -2.71 -7.03
CA ASN A 174 5.78 -2.34 -7.31
C ASN A 174 6.20 -1.00 -6.64
N LEU A 175 5.82 -0.82 -5.39
CA LEU A 175 6.20 0.37 -4.60
C LEU A 175 7.56 0.13 -3.93
N ASP A 176 8.49 1.07 -4.07
CA ASP A 176 9.64 1.22 -3.17
C ASP A 176 9.31 2.28 -2.12
N SER A 177 9.22 1.89 -0.84
CA SER A 177 9.02 2.84 0.24
C SER A 177 10.11 2.69 1.29
N HIS A 178 10.92 3.74 1.45
CA HIS A 178 12.12 3.61 2.28
C HIS A 178 12.62 4.92 2.89
N GLY A 179 13.35 4.79 4.01
CA GLY A 179 14.02 5.92 4.65
C GLY A 179 13.04 6.95 5.20
N ASN A 180 11.80 6.55 5.50
CA ASN A 180 10.81 7.41 6.12
C ASN A 180 11.02 7.42 7.64
N HIS A 181 10.83 8.61 8.27
CA HIS A 181 11.07 8.81 9.70
C HIS A 181 10.23 9.96 10.22
N ASP A 182 9.53 9.77 11.33
CA ASP A 182 8.76 10.81 12.02
C ASP A 182 9.55 11.40 13.20
N PRO A 183 10.22 12.54 13.04
CA PRO A 183 11.02 13.13 14.11
C PRO A 183 10.21 13.50 15.35
N ALA A 184 8.93 13.84 15.18
CA ALA A 184 8.05 14.23 16.28
C ALA A 184 7.62 13.04 17.15
N GLY A 185 7.50 11.85 16.58
CA GLY A 185 7.20 10.59 17.26
C GLY A 185 8.44 9.73 17.49
N HIS A 186 9.64 10.28 17.34
CA HIS A 186 10.89 9.55 17.54
C HIS A 186 10.97 8.23 16.74
N GLY A 187 10.35 8.20 15.58
CA GLY A 187 10.37 7.06 14.67
C GLY A 187 9.19 6.09 14.79
N GLN A 188 8.23 6.31 15.70
CA GLN A 188 7.15 5.34 16.01
C GLN A 188 6.02 5.23 14.97
N ASN A 189 5.96 6.06 13.93
CA ASN A 189 4.80 6.12 13.04
C ASN A 189 5.15 6.07 11.56
N ALA A 190 6.41 6.08 11.20
CA ALA A 190 6.84 6.20 9.82
C ALA A 190 7.09 4.83 9.17
N ASP A 191 6.01 4.24 8.69
CA ASP A 191 6.04 2.97 7.96
C ASP A 191 6.42 3.13 6.50
N GLY A 192 6.77 2.04 5.85
CA GLY A 192 6.83 1.97 4.40
C GLY A 192 5.43 2.13 3.80
N ILE A 193 4.51 1.24 4.17
CA ILE A 193 3.07 1.30 3.83
C ILE A 193 2.25 1.25 5.11
N ALA A 194 1.34 2.21 5.26
CA ALA A 194 0.29 2.21 6.27
C ALA A 194 -1.07 1.94 5.63
N VAL A 195 -1.81 0.92 6.06
CA VAL A 195 -3.24 0.77 5.74
C VAL A 195 -3.99 0.85 7.06
N LYS A 196 -4.41 2.07 7.42
CA LYS A 196 -4.80 2.40 8.80
C LYS A 196 -6.16 3.09 8.91
N PHE A 197 -6.81 2.95 10.08
CA PHE A 197 -7.97 3.76 10.50
C PHE A 197 -9.11 3.76 9.48
N GLY A 198 -9.67 2.59 9.17
CA GLY A 198 -10.77 2.52 8.24
C GLY A 198 -11.21 1.11 7.88
N SER A 199 -11.93 1.03 6.78
CA SER A 199 -12.51 -0.22 6.28
C SER A 199 -12.71 -0.21 4.78
N GLY A 200 -12.81 -1.41 4.19
CA GLY A 200 -13.14 -1.63 2.79
C GLY A 200 -12.36 -2.81 2.21
N THR A 201 -13.06 -3.66 1.47
CA THR A 201 -12.52 -4.92 0.97
C THR A 201 -11.82 -4.79 -0.39
N GLY A 202 -11.04 -5.81 -0.77
CA GLY A 202 -10.43 -5.92 -2.08
C GLY A 202 -9.15 -5.11 -2.27
N ASN A 203 -8.57 -4.55 -1.20
CA ASN A 203 -7.28 -3.89 -1.28
C ASN A 203 -6.17 -4.93 -1.39
N ARG A 204 -5.21 -4.68 -2.27
CA ARG A 204 -4.11 -5.59 -2.56
C ARG A 204 -2.79 -4.83 -2.67
N ILE A 205 -1.76 -5.39 -2.05
CA ILE A 205 -0.38 -4.90 -2.10
C ILE A 205 0.46 -6.02 -2.70
N THR A 206 1.20 -5.73 -3.76
CA THR A 206 2.01 -6.73 -4.47
C THR A 206 3.31 -6.12 -5.01
N GLY A 207 4.41 -6.88 -4.93
CA GLY A 207 5.70 -6.45 -5.45
C GLY A 207 6.29 -5.24 -4.71
N ALA A 208 5.88 -4.96 -3.48
CA ALA A 208 6.41 -3.86 -2.69
C ALA A 208 7.79 -4.19 -2.12
N ARG A 209 8.64 -3.18 -1.99
CA ARG A 209 9.93 -3.24 -1.31
C ARG A 209 9.98 -2.13 -0.26
N LEU A 210 9.95 -2.53 1.02
CA LEU A 210 9.69 -1.67 2.18
C LEU A 210 10.87 -1.76 3.12
N TYR A 211 11.73 -0.72 3.15
CA TYR A 211 13.00 -0.90 3.83
C TYR A 211 13.56 0.38 4.48
N HIS A 212 14.28 0.17 5.56
CA HIS A 212 14.95 1.25 6.28
C HIS A 212 14.00 2.37 6.73
N ASN A 213 12.75 2.04 7.01
CA ASN A 213 11.82 2.95 7.66
C ASN A 213 12.06 2.91 9.17
N SER A 214 11.73 3.98 9.87
CA SER A 214 11.97 4.05 11.31
C SER A 214 11.01 3.19 12.12
N ASP A 215 9.85 2.88 11.56
CA ASP A 215 8.89 1.95 12.11
C ASP A 215 8.77 0.71 11.21
N ASP A 216 7.59 0.25 10.91
CA ASP A 216 7.36 -0.99 10.18
C ASP A 216 7.60 -0.89 8.67
N GLY A 217 7.84 -2.03 8.04
CA GLY A 217 7.76 -2.13 6.59
C GLY A 217 6.32 -1.89 6.11
N LEU A 218 5.38 -2.64 6.67
CA LEU A 218 3.95 -2.50 6.42
C LEU A 218 3.18 -2.62 7.74
N ASP A 219 2.20 -1.70 7.95
CA ASP A 219 1.34 -1.71 9.12
C ASP A 219 -0.15 -1.59 8.75
N LEU A 220 -0.98 -2.49 9.35
CA LEU A 220 -2.43 -2.56 9.17
C LEU A 220 -3.21 -2.08 10.40
N TRP A 221 -2.67 -1.14 11.18
CA TRP A 221 -3.26 -0.65 12.42
C TRP A 221 -4.71 -0.17 12.26
N GLN A 222 -5.63 -0.78 13.01
CA GLN A 222 -7.05 -0.42 13.03
C GLN A 222 -7.72 -0.36 11.64
N PHE A 223 -7.27 -1.17 10.68
CA PHE A 223 -7.98 -1.36 9.42
C PHE A 223 -8.86 -2.60 9.51
N SER A 224 -10.17 -2.41 9.51
CA SER A 224 -11.15 -3.44 9.89
C SER A 224 -11.65 -4.31 8.72
N SER A 225 -10.91 -4.39 7.62
CA SER A 225 -11.26 -5.24 6.47
C SER A 225 -10.05 -5.99 5.92
N PRO A 226 -10.24 -7.20 5.34
CA PRO A 226 -9.15 -7.98 4.79
C PRO A 226 -8.35 -7.25 3.71
N VAL A 227 -7.02 -7.33 3.81
CA VAL A 227 -6.04 -6.88 2.82
C VAL A 227 -5.27 -8.10 2.33
N THR A 228 -5.00 -8.20 1.03
CA THR A 228 -4.10 -9.18 0.45
C THR A 228 -2.72 -8.59 0.26
N ILE A 229 -1.69 -9.27 0.78
CA ILE A 229 -0.27 -8.86 0.69
C ILE A 229 0.50 -10.02 0.10
N GLU A 230 1.17 -9.78 -1.01
CA GLU A 230 1.86 -10.86 -1.72
C GLU A 230 3.10 -10.36 -2.46
N HIS A 231 4.06 -11.26 -2.71
CA HIS A 231 5.27 -10.98 -3.49
C HIS A 231 5.96 -9.68 -3.06
N SER A 232 6.05 -9.44 -1.75
CA SER A 232 6.57 -8.19 -1.20
C SER A 232 7.68 -8.45 -0.20
N TRP A 233 8.63 -7.51 -0.10
CA TRP A 233 9.79 -7.59 0.76
C TRP A 233 9.79 -6.47 1.78
N ALA A 234 10.10 -6.79 3.04
CA ALA A 234 10.25 -5.82 4.13
C ALA A 234 11.54 -6.09 4.91
N PHE A 235 12.46 -5.11 4.95
CA PHE A 235 13.77 -5.37 5.54
C PHE A 235 14.48 -4.14 6.12
N GLY A 236 15.26 -4.38 7.17
CA GLY A 236 16.05 -3.34 7.80
C GLY A 236 15.22 -2.20 8.37
N ASN A 237 13.96 -2.47 8.75
CA ASN A 237 13.08 -1.49 9.36
C ASN A 237 13.34 -1.42 10.87
N GLY A 238 13.09 -0.26 11.51
CA GLY A 238 13.29 0.00 12.92
C GLY A 238 14.72 0.39 13.31
N GLU A 239 15.67 0.47 12.36
CA GLU A 239 17.01 0.94 12.67
C GLU A 239 17.05 2.46 12.82
N ASN A 240 17.69 2.96 13.88
CA ASN A 240 17.95 4.39 14.05
C ASN A 240 19.04 4.88 13.07
N ARG A 241 18.64 5.32 11.92
CA ARG A 241 19.51 5.85 10.85
C ARG A 241 19.63 7.38 10.87
N TRP A 242 18.89 8.05 11.75
CA TRP A 242 18.77 9.50 11.83
C TRP A 242 19.51 10.10 13.03
N ASN A 243 20.19 9.25 13.83
CA ASN A 243 20.83 9.64 15.08
C ASN A 243 19.87 10.32 16.08
N ASP A 244 18.60 9.89 16.06
CA ASP A 244 17.64 10.33 17.07
C ASP A 244 17.99 9.71 18.43
N THR A 245 18.34 10.54 19.41
CA THR A 245 18.75 10.09 20.74
C THR A 245 17.58 9.57 21.59
N ALA A 246 16.35 9.85 21.20
CA ALA A 246 15.12 9.37 21.82
C ALA A 246 14.36 8.37 20.93
N PHE A 247 15.06 7.72 20.00
CA PHE A 247 14.46 6.81 19.01
C PHE A 247 13.65 5.69 19.68
N GLU A 248 12.41 5.54 19.25
CA GLU A 248 11.42 4.58 19.77
C GLU A 248 10.78 3.75 18.64
N GLY A 249 11.28 3.83 17.41
CA GLY A 249 10.79 3.02 16.29
C GLY A 249 10.88 1.52 16.57
N ASN A 250 9.88 0.77 16.14
CA ASN A 250 9.71 -0.64 16.53
C ASN A 250 9.59 -1.59 15.32
N GLY A 251 10.45 -1.47 14.36
CA GLY A 251 10.43 -2.05 13.02
C GLY A 251 10.15 -3.54 12.90
N ASN A 252 8.91 -3.91 12.70
CA ASN A 252 8.53 -5.20 12.15
C ASN A 252 8.68 -5.19 10.62
N GLY A 253 8.79 -6.37 10.01
CA GLY A 253 8.66 -6.48 8.55
C GLY A 253 7.23 -6.20 8.11
N PHE A 254 6.29 -6.99 8.63
CA PHE A 254 4.85 -6.89 8.36
C PHE A 254 4.07 -6.93 9.68
N GLU A 255 3.48 -5.80 10.05
CA GLU A 255 2.55 -5.70 11.16
C GLU A 255 1.11 -5.84 10.64
N LEU A 256 0.44 -6.93 11.03
CA LEU A 256 -0.82 -7.36 10.42
C LEU A 256 -2.03 -7.08 11.32
N GLY A 257 -1.98 -5.97 12.04
CA GLY A 257 -3.09 -5.60 12.92
C GLY A 257 -2.73 -4.47 13.86
N GLY A 258 -3.50 -4.38 14.93
CA GLY A 258 -3.34 -3.37 15.97
C GLY A 258 -4.68 -2.81 16.43
N GLY A 259 -4.69 -2.24 17.64
CA GLY A 259 -5.89 -1.65 18.22
C GLY A 259 -7.04 -2.61 18.47
N GLY A 260 -6.77 -3.92 18.56
CA GLY A 260 -7.77 -4.96 18.85
C GLY A 260 -8.68 -5.31 17.68
N ALA A 261 -8.32 -4.97 16.44
CA ALA A 261 -9.06 -5.41 15.26
C ALA A 261 -9.05 -6.94 15.12
N SER A 262 -10.14 -7.53 14.65
CA SER A 262 -10.24 -8.98 14.37
C SER A 262 -10.49 -9.17 12.87
N VAL A 263 -9.40 -9.28 12.08
CA VAL A 263 -9.46 -9.26 10.63
C VAL A 263 -8.65 -10.41 10.03
N ALA A 264 -9.22 -11.10 9.04
CA ALA A 264 -8.59 -12.19 8.32
C ALA A 264 -7.84 -11.69 7.08
N HIS A 265 -6.66 -11.11 7.26
CA HIS A 265 -5.78 -10.73 6.15
C HIS A 265 -5.23 -11.98 5.43
N VAL A 266 -4.83 -11.81 4.16
CA VAL A 266 -4.22 -12.87 3.33
C VAL A 266 -2.79 -12.44 2.98
N VAL A 267 -1.81 -13.23 3.43
CA VAL A 267 -0.38 -12.88 3.35
C VAL A 267 0.39 -14.06 2.77
N HIS A 268 0.89 -13.92 1.55
CA HIS A 268 1.60 -15.03 0.93
C HIS A 268 2.75 -14.60 0.02
N ASP A 269 3.75 -15.46 -0.07
CA ASP A 269 4.93 -15.27 -0.92
C ASP A 269 5.74 -14.00 -0.60
N ASN A 270 5.70 -13.51 0.67
CA ASN A 270 6.46 -12.35 1.11
C ASN A 270 7.74 -12.77 1.81
N ALA A 271 8.71 -11.84 1.90
CA ALA A 271 9.92 -12.04 2.67
C ALA A 271 10.19 -10.86 3.62
N ALA A 272 10.62 -11.18 4.86
CA ALA A 272 10.98 -10.21 5.88
C ALA A 272 12.35 -10.56 6.47
N TRP A 273 13.32 -9.62 6.41
CA TRP A 273 14.65 -9.89 6.94
C TRP A 273 15.31 -8.67 7.58
N ASP A 274 16.21 -8.93 8.52
CA ASP A 274 17.00 -7.89 9.21
C ASP A 274 16.17 -6.76 9.83
N ASN A 275 14.88 -7.01 10.17
CA ASN A 275 14.06 -6.05 10.90
C ASN A 275 14.38 -6.07 12.40
N THR A 276 14.22 -4.95 13.10
CA THR A 276 14.63 -4.82 14.51
C THR A 276 13.66 -5.50 15.48
N LEU A 277 12.47 -5.88 15.04
CA LEU A 277 11.54 -6.73 15.78
C LEU A 277 11.23 -8.03 15.00
N HIS A 278 9.96 -8.29 14.71
CA HIS A 278 9.50 -9.53 14.09
C HIS A 278 9.53 -9.45 12.57
N GLY A 279 9.67 -10.60 11.90
CA GLY A 279 9.43 -10.68 10.46
C GLY A 279 7.95 -10.41 10.12
N PHE A 280 7.06 -11.15 10.78
CA PHE A 280 5.60 -11.04 10.65
C PHE A 280 4.96 -11.10 12.04
N THR A 281 4.06 -10.16 12.34
CA THR A 281 3.34 -10.12 13.62
C THR A 281 1.86 -9.81 13.43
N GLU A 282 1.02 -10.39 14.31
CA GLU A 282 -0.41 -10.10 14.34
C GLU A 282 -0.75 -8.78 15.04
N ASN A 283 0.13 -8.31 15.92
CA ASN A 283 -0.05 -7.11 16.75
C ASN A 283 -1.47 -7.00 17.34
N SER A 284 -1.87 -7.99 18.15
CA SER A 284 -3.21 -8.06 18.78
C SER A 284 -4.41 -8.23 17.82
N ASN A 285 -4.18 -8.54 16.54
CA ASN A 285 -5.26 -8.95 15.63
C ASN A 285 -5.67 -10.39 15.94
N THR A 286 -6.86 -10.58 16.48
CA THR A 286 -7.40 -11.90 16.86
C THR A 286 -8.05 -12.65 15.71
N GLY A 287 -8.08 -12.07 14.51
CA GLY A 287 -8.70 -12.65 13.31
C GLY A 287 -7.92 -13.85 12.74
N ALA A 288 -8.57 -14.58 11.84
CA ALA A 288 -7.99 -15.74 11.18
C ALA A 288 -7.07 -15.33 10.02
N ILE A 289 -5.98 -14.62 10.32
CA ILE A 289 -4.98 -14.23 9.30
C ILE A 289 -4.44 -15.50 8.66
N ALA A 290 -4.39 -15.53 7.31
CA ALA A 290 -3.83 -16.64 6.56
C ALA A 290 -2.44 -16.29 6.05
N LEU A 291 -1.41 -16.98 6.54
CA LEU A 291 -0.02 -16.83 6.09
C LEU A 291 0.44 -18.09 5.37
N ASN A 292 0.85 -17.95 4.12
CA ASN A 292 1.28 -19.11 3.33
C ASN A 292 2.53 -18.77 2.51
N ARG A 293 3.55 -19.64 2.60
CA ARG A 293 4.80 -19.49 1.83
C ARG A 293 5.51 -18.15 2.01
N ASN A 294 5.54 -17.62 3.24
CA ASN A 294 6.35 -16.44 3.54
C ASN A 294 7.72 -16.89 4.10
N THR A 295 8.73 -16.05 3.95
CA THR A 295 10.07 -16.28 4.48
C THR A 295 10.44 -15.19 5.48
N ALA A 296 10.87 -15.57 6.68
CA ALA A 296 11.50 -14.72 7.67
C ALA A 296 12.98 -15.10 7.80
N TYR A 297 13.88 -14.10 7.86
CA TYR A 297 15.31 -14.36 7.97
C TYR A 297 16.02 -13.30 8.82
N ALA A 298 16.75 -13.74 9.83
CA ALA A 298 17.64 -12.90 10.64
C ALA A 298 16.99 -11.66 11.29
N ASN A 299 15.66 -11.67 11.53
CA ASN A 299 15.00 -10.62 12.29
C ASN A 299 15.45 -10.66 13.76
N ALA A 300 15.43 -9.51 14.44
CA ALA A 300 15.96 -9.43 15.80
C ALA A 300 15.03 -10.03 16.88
N ARG A 301 13.80 -10.34 16.53
CA ARG A 301 12.83 -11.11 17.33
C ARG A 301 12.41 -12.37 16.56
N SER A 302 11.20 -12.85 16.79
CA SER A 302 10.66 -14.04 16.12
C SER A 302 10.43 -13.83 14.64
N GLY A 303 10.65 -14.84 13.80
CA GLY A 303 10.27 -14.80 12.40
C GLY A 303 8.77 -14.56 12.23
N PHE A 304 7.95 -15.26 13.05
CA PHE A 304 6.49 -15.14 13.07
C PHE A 304 6.00 -15.03 14.52
N SER A 305 5.20 -14.00 14.84
CA SER A 305 4.63 -13.78 16.18
C SER A 305 3.10 -13.70 16.11
N PHE A 306 2.41 -14.80 16.51
CA PHE A 306 0.95 -15.00 16.42
C PHE A 306 0.45 -15.67 17.70
N ALA A 307 0.54 -14.95 18.82
CA ALA A 307 0.32 -15.49 20.15
C ALA A 307 -1.13 -15.43 20.63
N THR A 308 -1.97 -14.55 20.07
CA THR A 308 -3.30 -14.23 20.62
C THR A 308 -4.46 -14.56 19.68
N GLY A 309 -4.21 -14.61 18.37
CA GLY A 309 -5.25 -14.77 17.35
C GLY A 309 -5.55 -16.22 16.96
N THR A 310 -6.35 -16.35 15.90
CA THR A 310 -6.71 -17.63 15.27
C THR A 310 -6.04 -17.79 13.90
N ALA A 311 -4.84 -17.24 13.76
CA ALA A 311 -4.08 -17.27 12.52
C ALA A 311 -3.84 -18.70 12.00
N ARG A 312 -3.64 -18.82 10.69
CA ARG A 312 -3.35 -20.09 10.00
C ARG A 312 -2.04 -19.94 9.23
N LEU A 313 -1.00 -20.60 9.73
CA LEU A 313 0.34 -20.55 9.15
C LEU A 313 0.63 -21.85 8.40
N GLY A 314 0.89 -21.74 7.09
CA GLY A 314 1.18 -22.91 6.25
C GLY A 314 2.38 -22.67 5.34
N ARG A 315 3.32 -23.64 5.29
CA ARG A 315 4.45 -23.63 4.38
C ARG A 315 5.35 -22.40 4.48
N ASN A 316 5.40 -21.74 5.64
CA ASN A 316 6.29 -20.62 5.88
C ASN A 316 7.68 -21.12 6.28
N LEU A 317 8.69 -20.29 6.05
CA LEU A 317 10.09 -20.58 6.33
C LEU A 317 10.67 -19.48 7.24
N ALA A 318 11.21 -19.85 8.40
CA ALA A 318 11.90 -18.96 9.31
C ALA A 318 13.30 -19.49 9.59
N VAL A 319 14.32 -18.65 9.43
CA VAL A 319 15.72 -19.06 9.60
C VAL A 319 16.52 -17.94 10.24
N SER A 320 17.32 -18.27 11.25
CA SER A 320 18.24 -17.35 11.93
C SER A 320 17.62 -16.15 12.65
N ASP A 321 16.29 -16.14 12.83
CA ASP A 321 15.63 -15.11 13.64
C ASP A 321 16.04 -15.26 15.10
N LYS A 322 16.42 -14.15 15.77
CA LYS A 322 17.03 -14.21 17.12
C LYS A 322 16.05 -14.60 18.21
N GLY A 323 14.76 -14.30 18.04
CA GLY A 323 13.68 -14.74 18.93
C GLY A 323 13.13 -16.13 18.61
N GLY A 324 13.71 -16.84 17.62
CA GLY A 324 13.27 -18.15 17.15
C GLY A 324 12.34 -18.08 15.94
N HIS A 325 11.96 -19.24 15.44
CA HIS A 325 11.17 -19.35 14.20
C HIS A 325 9.77 -18.76 14.34
N ALA A 326 9.04 -19.14 15.40
CA ALA A 326 7.66 -18.74 15.59
C ALA A 326 7.28 -18.71 17.07
N GLU A 327 6.52 -17.69 17.45
CA GLU A 327 5.83 -17.55 18.72
C GLU A 327 4.33 -17.67 18.47
N LEU A 328 3.73 -18.79 18.85
CA LEU A 328 2.36 -19.14 18.47
C LEU A 328 1.49 -19.38 19.70
N GLY A 329 0.28 -18.84 19.68
CA GLY A 329 -0.75 -19.12 20.68
C GLY A 329 -1.46 -20.44 20.44
N SER A 330 -2.17 -20.92 21.46
CA SER A 330 -2.87 -22.21 21.43
C SER A 330 -4.01 -22.29 20.41
N SER A 331 -4.53 -21.14 19.94
CA SER A 331 -5.59 -21.06 18.93
C SER A 331 -5.07 -20.89 17.51
N THR A 332 -3.76 -20.69 17.34
CA THR A 332 -3.10 -20.58 16.05
C THR A 332 -2.89 -21.94 15.42
N VAL A 333 -3.25 -22.11 14.15
CA VAL A 333 -3.03 -23.36 13.40
C VAL A 333 -1.72 -23.26 12.63
N SER A 334 -0.82 -24.22 12.83
CA SER A 334 0.49 -24.31 12.17
C SER A 334 0.60 -25.66 11.46
N ALA A 335 0.88 -25.66 10.15
CA ALA A 335 1.00 -26.89 9.37
C ALA A 335 1.92 -26.76 8.16
N GLY A 336 2.97 -27.57 8.11
CA GLY A 336 3.92 -27.61 6.99
C GLY A 336 4.94 -26.48 6.95
N ASN A 337 5.12 -25.76 8.06
CA ASN A 337 6.18 -24.76 8.25
C ASN A 337 7.47 -25.45 8.71
N ASN A 338 8.64 -24.84 8.50
CA ASN A 338 9.90 -25.50 8.87
C ASN A 338 10.11 -25.70 10.39
N TRP A 339 9.30 -25.13 11.22
CA TRP A 339 9.29 -25.36 12.68
C TRP A 339 8.29 -26.44 13.11
N ASP A 340 7.44 -26.95 12.21
CA ASP A 340 6.51 -28.03 12.51
C ASP A 340 7.24 -29.38 12.50
N SER A 341 6.80 -30.31 13.33
CA SER A 341 7.43 -31.64 13.45
C SER A 341 7.45 -32.37 12.13
N GLY A 342 8.63 -32.90 11.77
CA GLY A 342 8.86 -33.68 10.53
C GLY A 342 9.02 -32.83 9.25
N VAL A 343 9.01 -31.52 9.34
CA VAL A 343 9.27 -30.63 8.19
C VAL A 343 10.74 -30.23 8.17
N ALA A 344 11.42 -30.53 7.05
CA ALA A 344 12.81 -30.14 6.88
C ALA A 344 12.94 -28.67 6.50
N THR A 345 13.97 -27.98 7.03
CA THR A 345 14.35 -26.64 6.59
C THR A 345 15.20 -26.74 5.33
N PRO A 346 14.71 -26.35 4.15
CA PRO A 346 15.52 -26.34 2.95
C PRO A 346 16.61 -25.27 3.03
N PRO A 347 17.84 -25.55 2.54
CA PRO A 347 18.90 -24.56 2.53
C PRO A 347 18.60 -23.44 1.53
N PHE A 348 18.94 -22.21 1.89
CA PHE A 348 18.94 -21.10 0.95
C PHE A 348 20.05 -21.25 -0.10
N ARG A 349 19.79 -20.84 -1.33
CA ARG A 349 20.79 -20.75 -2.40
C ARG A 349 21.80 -19.65 -2.11
N SER A 350 21.36 -18.56 -1.48
CA SER A 350 22.18 -17.45 -1.05
C SER A 350 21.57 -16.76 0.17
N THR A 351 22.45 -16.32 1.07
CA THR A 351 22.10 -15.38 2.18
C THR A 351 22.76 -14.01 1.96
N ASP A 352 23.35 -13.75 0.79
CA ASP A 352 23.86 -12.43 0.41
C ASP A 352 22.73 -11.60 -0.20
N ALA A 353 22.25 -10.59 0.55
CA ALA A 353 21.14 -9.72 0.16
C ALA A 353 21.48 -8.74 -0.97
N LYS A 354 22.73 -8.67 -1.45
CA LYS A 354 23.19 -7.67 -2.42
C LYS A 354 22.32 -7.59 -3.67
N SER A 355 21.87 -8.74 -4.19
CA SER A 355 21.00 -8.78 -5.37
C SER A 355 19.58 -8.24 -5.10
N ALA A 356 19.05 -8.38 -3.86
CA ALA A 356 17.75 -7.83 -3.48
C ALA A 356 17.73 -6.29 -3.41
N TYR A 357 18.90 -5.66 -3.24
CA TYR A 357 19.05 -4.19 -3.29
C TYR A 357 19.20 -3.65 -4.72
N GLY A 358 19.23 -4.50 -5.73
CA GLY A 358 19.37 -4.13 -7.14
C GLY A 358 18.24 -3.25 -7.67
N ALA A 359 18.44 -2.75 -8.89
CA ALA A 359 17.37 -2.07 -9.62
C ALA A 359 16.22 -3.05 -9.88
N ARG A 360 14.98 -2.52 -9.90
CA ARG A 360 13.83 -3.30 -10.36
C ARG A 360 13.99 -3.72 -11.81
N GLU A 361 13.32 -4.79 -12.19
CA GLU A 361 13.21 -5.22 -13.58
C GLU A 361 12.51 -4.15 -14.44
N ALA A 362 12.62 -4.26 -15.75
CA ALA A 362 12.11 -3.25 -16.69
C ALA A 362 10.57 -3.05 -16.62
N ASP A 363 9.84 -4.07 -16.19
CA ASP A 363 8.39 -4.03 -15.98
C ASP A 363 7.99 -3.49 -14.58
N GLY A 364 8.99 -3.18 -13.75
CA GLY A 364 8.82 -2.69 -12.39
C GLY A 364 8.75 -3.79 -11.32
N SER A 365 8.83 -5.06 -11.68
CA SER A 365 8.86 -6.16 -10.71
C SER A 365 10.12 -6.14 -9.85
N LEU A 366 10.13 -6.91 -8.78
CA LEU A 366 11.29 -7.05 -7.88
C LEU A 366 12.49 -7.58 -8.67
N PRO A 367 13.74 -7.21 -8.28
CA PRO A 367 14.92 -7.68 -8.98
C PRO A 367 15.08 -9.21 -8.87
N ALA A 368 15.46 -9.85 -9.96
CA ALA A 368 15.80 -11.26 -9.95
C ALA A 368 16.91 -11.58 -8.94
N THR A 369 16.69 -12.54 -8.07
CA THR A 369 17.61 -12.86 -6.98
C THR A 369 17.70 -14.35 -6.69
N THR A 370 18.84 -14.79 -6.15
CA THR A 370 19.00 -16.09 -5.48
C THR A 370 18.95 -15.96 -3.95
N PHE A 371 18.89 -14.74 -3.43
CA PHE A 371 18.80 -14.45 -2.01
C PHE A 371 17.52 -15.02 -1.42
N LEU A 372 17.63 -15.76 -0.32
CA LEU A 372 16.56 -16.47 0.38
C LEU A 372 15.70 -17.40 -0.48
N THR A 373 16.10 -17.67 -1.74
CA THR A 373 15.45 -18.72 -2.54
C THR A 373 15.95 -20.09 -2.09
N THR A 374 15.06 -21.08 -2.18
CA THR A 374 15.40 -22.49 -1.90
C THR A 374 15.30 -23.32 -3.17
N GLY A 375 15.72 -24.58 -3.12
CA GLY A 375 15.42 -25.55 -4.19
C GLY A 375 13.98 -26.05 -4.16
N SER A 376 13.21 -25.69 -3.12
CA SER A 376 11.82 -26.09 -2.90
C SER A 376 10.86 -25.03 -3.43
N THR A 377 9.78 -25.46 -4.08
CA THR A 377 8.65 -24.60 -4.46
C THR A 377 7.49 -24.74 -3.48
N THR A 378 7.65 -25.53 -2.41
CA THR A 378 6.56 -25.90 -1.51
C THR A 378 6.58 -25.14 -0.19
N ILE A 379 7.71 -24.55 0.20
CA ILE A 379 7.89 -23.86 1.48
C ILE A 379 8.73 -22.59 1.28
N GLY A 380 8.35 -21.51 1.95
CA GLY A 380 8.98 -20.19 1.84
C GLY A 380 8.57 -19.43 0.59
N SER A 381 8.95 -18.15 0.53
CA SER A 381 8.71 -17.24 -0.59
C SER A 381 9.57 -17.66 -1.82
N THR A 382 9.04 -17.42 -3.01
CA THR A 382 9.78 -17.55 -4.27
C THR A 382 10.75 -16.41 -4.51
N MET A 383 10.61 -15.31 -3.79
CA MET A 383 11.42 -14.08 -3.93
C MET A 383 11.24 -13.37 -5.29
N ASP A 384 10.11 -13.54 -5.95
CA ASP A 384 9.71 -12.91 -7.21
C ASP A 384 8.52 -11.95 -7.06
#